data_1c41383ea01f2e8e2cecca1456232654
#
_entry.id   1c41383ea01f2e8e2cecca1456232654
#
_cell.length_a   1.000
_cell.length_b   1.000
_cell.length_c   1.000
_cell.angle_alpha   90.00
_cell.angle_beta   90.00
_cell.angle_gamma   90.00
#
_symmetry.space_group_name_H-M   'P 1'
#
loop_
_entity.id
_entity.type
_entity.pdbx_description
1 polymer ?
#
loop_
_entity_poly.entity_id
_entity_poly.type
_entity_poly.pdbx_seq_one_letter_code
_entity_poly.pdbx_strand_id
1 'polypeptide(L)'
;MATSPTVPTVDYFFSLLSPYAYLGHAALLSVMREAGARPLYRPVRIFELFAANGGLPLGQRAPARQRYRLVELQRWREQRGLPLNLAPRFFPVDIALADRCVIALVEAGQDPAGYMDAAFRALWAHDLDLADPQVVARLLGGHGFDASAVMAVAASQEVGNVYDLNTQAAIAADLPGLPGYVFHGEPFWGQDRIDALRAALISGRAPYVPD
;
A
#
# COMPACT_ATOMS: atom_id res chain seq x y z
N MET A 1 7.70 -12.02 36.11
CA MET A 1 8.47 -11.80 34.85
C MET A 1 7.77 -10.68 34.09
N ALA A 2 8.40 -9.54 33.95
CA ALA A 2 7.85 -8.46 33.11
C ALA A 2 7.92 -8.90 31.64
N THR A 3 6.78 -9.08 30.99
CA THR A 3 6.71 -9.30 29.55
C THR A 3 7.28 -8.06 28.87
N SER A 4 8.33 -8.23 28.07
CA SER A 4 8.81 -7.13 27.23
C SER A 4 7.62 -6.58 26.44
N PRO A 5 7.45 -5.26 26.36
CA PRO A 5 6.33 -4.69 25.62
C PRO A 5 6.43 -5.14 24.17
N THR A 6 5.40 -5.82 23.67
CA THR A 6 5.31 -6.19 22.25
C THR A 6 5.15 -4.92 21.42
N VAL A 7 6.00 -4.77 20.40
CA VAL A 7 5.91 -3.64 19.47
C VAL A 7 4.54 -3.68 18.76
N PRO A 8 3.72 -2.62 18.84
CA PRO A 8 2.44 -2.60 18.14
C PRO A 8 2.61 -2.78 16.64
N THR A 9 1.70 -3.53 16.02
CA THR A 9 1.71 -3.75 14.57
C THR A 9 0.43 -3.25 13.94
N VAL A 10 0.54 -2.72 12.73
CA VAL A 10 -0.59 -2.26 11.92
C VAL A 10 -0.56 -3.00 10.58
N ASP A 11 -1.63 -3.69 10.24
CA ASP A 11 -1.77 -4.23 8.88
C ASP A 11 -1.92 -3.08 7.90
N TYR A 12 -1.00 -2.99 6.95
CA TYR A 12 -1.00 -1.98 5.89
C TYR A 12 -1.35 -2.63 4.57
N PHE A 13 -2.62 -2.52 4.17
CA PHE A 13 -3.15 -3.00 2.90
C PHE A 13 -2.99 -1.93 1.82
N PHE A 14 -2.35 -2.28 0.72
CA PHE A 14 -2.08 -1.36 -0.38
C PHE A 14 -1.92 -2.09 -1.72
N SER A 15 -1.86 -1.32 -2.79
CA SER A 15 -1.29 -1.73 -4.07
C SER A 15 -0.47 -0.56 -4.60
N LEU A 16 0.66 -0.85 -5.26
CA LEU A 16 1.48 0.16 -5.92
C LEU A 16 0.71 0.91 -7.04
N LEU A 17 -0.41 0.34 -7.50
CA LEU A 17 -1.35 0.97 -8.43
C LEU A 17 -2.21 2.08 -7.79
N SER A 18 -2.17 2.26 -6.46
CA SER A 18 -2.98 3.27 -5.78
C SER A 18 -2.24 4.59 -5.60
N PRO A 19 -2.69 5.71 -6.20
CA PRO A 19 -2.09 7.03 -5.96
C PRO A 19 -2.28 7.50 -4.52
N TYR A 20 -3.36 7.07 -3.86
CA TYR A 20 -3.58 7.40 -2.46
C TYR A 20 -2.66 6.60 -1.52
N ALA A 21 -2.27 5.37 -1.90
CA ALA A 21 -1.22 4.65 -1.19
C ALA A 21 0.14 5.36 -1.35
N TYR A 22 0.48 5.82 -2.56
CA TYR A 22 1.66 6.64 -2.80
C TYR A 22 1.69 7.89 -1.92
N LEU A 23 0.61 8.67 -1.94
CA LEU A 23 0.49 9.93 -1.19
C LEU A 23 0.53 9.72 0.33
N GLY A 24 0.10 8.55 0.82
CA GLY A 24 0.07 8.22 2.25
C GLY A 24 1.31 7.51 2.78
N HIS A 25 2.12 6.88 1.91
CA HIS A 25 3.17 5.95 2.33
C HIS A 25 4.17 6.57 3.32
N ALA A 26 4.80 7.68 2.96
CA ALA A 26 5.77 8.36 3.83
C ALA A 26 5.15 8.88 5.13
N ALA A 27 3.90 9.38 5.08
CA ALA A 27 3.19 9.84 6.26
C ALA A 27 2.86 8.68 7.22
N LEU A 28 2.43 7.53 6.70
CA LEU A 28 2.23 6.32 7.50
C LEU A 28 3.52 5.92 8.22
N LEU A 29 4.64 5.80 7.48
CA LEU A 29 5.92 5.40 8.05
C LEU A 29 6.40 6.38 9.14
N SER A 30 6.09 7.68 8.99
CA SER A 30 6.36 8.67 10.03
C SER A 30 5.56 8.40 11.30
N VAL A 31 4.27 8.13 11.17
CA VAL A 31 3.39 7.79 12.30
C VAL A 31 3.83 6.49 12.97
N MET A 32 4.22 5.47 12.19
CA MET A 32 4.72 4.22 12.76
C MET A 32 5.97 4.46 13.62
N ARG A 33 6.94 5.24 13.13
CA ARG A 33 8.14 5.59 13.93
C ARG A 33 7.79 6.38 15.18
N GLU A 34 6.92 7.36 15.09
CA GLU A 34 6.48 8.17 16.23
C GLU A 34 5.80 7.33 17.32
N ALA A 35 4.96 6.39 16.91
CA ALA A 35 4.22 5.52 17.82
C ALA A 35 5.04 4.30 18.32
N GLY A 36 6.27 4.11 17.85
CA GLY A 36 7.04 2.90 18.13
C GLY A 36 6.38 1.62 17.57
N ALA A 37 5.59 1.75 16.51
CA ALA A 37 4.84 0.68 15.88
C ALA A 37 5.51 0.20 14.58
N ARG A 38 5.10 -0.96 14.06
CA ARG A 38 5.59 -1.50 12.79
C ARG A 38 4.44 -1.75 11.81
N PRO A 39 4.59 -1.39 10.52
CA PRO A 39 3.66 -1.81 9.49
C PRO A 39 3.88 -3.29 9.14
N LEU A 40 2.80 -4.03 8.95
CA LEU A 40 2.78 -5.32 8.27
C LEU A 40 2.35 -5.06 6.84
N TYR A 41 3.30 -5.09 5.92
CA TYR A 41 3.04 -4.77 4.52
C TYR A 41 2.24 -5.87 3.84
N ARG A 42 1.05 -5.54 3.36
CA ARG A 42 0.11 -6.46 2.71
C ARG A 42 -0.32 -5.93 1.34
N PRO A 43 0.44 -6.19 0.28
CA PRO A 43 -0.03 -5.91 -1.06
C PRO A 43 -1.34 -6.65 -1.35
N VAL A 44 -2.26 -6.01 -2.09
CA VAL A 44 -3.62 -6.51 -2.35
C VAL A 44 -3.95 -6.39 -3.83
N ARG A 45 -4.62 -7.40 -4.39
CA ARG A 45 -5.23 -7.35 -5.73
C ARG A 45 -6.41 -6.38 -5.73
N ILE A 46 -6.15 -5.12 -6.03
CA ILE A 46 -7.10 -4.01 -5.85
C ILE A 46 -8.43 -4.22 -6.57
N PHE A 47 -8.42 -4.86 -7.74
CA PHE A 47 -9.66 -5.09 -8.50
C PHE A 47 -10.51 -6.21 -7.89
N GLU A 48 -9.89 -7.22 -7.28
CA GLU A 48 -10.61 -8.27 -6.54
C GLU A 48 -11.25 -7.69 -5.26
N LEU A 49 -10.51 -6.85 -4.53
CA LEU A 49 -11.07 -6.12 -3.38
C LEU A 49 -12.27 -5.25 -3.80
N PHE A 50 -12.16 -4.51 -4.91
CA PHE A 50 -13.29 -3.71 -5.42
C PHE A 50 -14.50 -4.56 -5.76
N ALA A 51 -14.30 -5.70 -6.43
CA ALA A 51 -15.37 -6.59 -6.80
C ALA A 51 -16.12 -7.17 -5.57
N ALA A 52 -15.38 -7.45 -4.48
CA ALA A 52 -15.95 -8.00 -3.26
C ALA A 52 -16.68 -6.92 -2.43
N ASN A 53 -16.09 -5.74 -2.26
CA ASN A 53 -16.56 -4.72 -1.31
C ASN A 53 -17.23 -3.51 -1.99
N GLY A 54 -17.75 -3.67 -3.21
CA GLY A 54 -18.56 -2.67 -3.91
C GLY A 54 -17.78 -1.49 -4.48
N GLY A 55 -16.45 -1.58 -4.54
CA GLY A 55 -15.62 -0.61 -5.25
C GLY A 55 -15.76 -0.74 -6.76
N LEU A 56 -15.42 0.34 -7.49
CA LEU A 56 -15.41 0.33 -8.95
C LEU A 56 -14.04 0.75 -9.49
N PRO A 57 -13.55 0.08 -10.55
CA PRO A 57 -12.44 0.59 -11.34
C PRO A 57 -12.73 2.02 -11.82
N LEU A 58 -11.67 2.84 -11.97
CA LEU A 58 -11.83 4.28 -12.24
C LEU A 58 -12.74 4.56 -13.43
N GLY A 59 -12.57 3.87 -14.55
CA GLY A 59 -13.35 4.08 -15.76
C GLY A 59 -14.85 3.73 -15.63
N GLN A 60 -15.21 2.95 -14.61
CA GLN A 60 -16.61 2.56 -14.34
C GLN A 60 -17.29 3.47 -13.30
N ARG A 61 -16.55 4.40 -12.69
CA ARG A 61 -17.12 5.36 -11.73
C ARG A 61 -17.91 6.45 -12.45
N ALA A 62 -18.94 6.97 -11.78
CA ALA A 62 -19.69 8.11 -12.29
C ALA A 62 -18.75 9.29 -12.66
N PRO A 63 -19.00 10.01 -13.76
CA PRO A 63 -18.10 11.08 -14.23
C PRO A 63 -17.77 12.14 -13.18
N ALA A 64 -18.74 12.48 -12.30
CA ALA A 64 -18.50 13.40 -11.20
C ALA A 64 -17.43 12.89 -10.23
N ARG A 65 -17.44 11.58 -9.90
CA ARG A 65 -16.43 10.94 -9.04
C ARG A 65 -15.06 10.88 -9.71
N GLN A 66 -15.00 10.67 -11.03
CA GLN A 66 -13.74 10.70 -11.76
C GLN A 66 -13.11 12.10 -11.73
N ARG A 67 -13.91 13.16 -11.99
CA ARG A 67 -13.43 14.54 -11.92
C ARG A 67 -13.03 14.94 -10.49
N TYR A 68 -13.83 14.59 -9.49
CA TYR A 68 -13.52 14.90 -8.09
C TYR A 68 -12.20 14.24 -7.64
N ARG A 69 -11.95 12.99 -8.08
CA ARG A 69 -10.67 12.32 -7.81
C ARG A 69 -9.46 13.16 -8.27
N LEU A 70 -9.53 13.81 -9.43
CA LEU A 70 -8.43 14.65 -9.92
C LEU A 70 -8.22 15.87 -9.03
N VAL A 71 -9.30 16.46 -8.50
CA VAL A 71 -9.20 17.57 -7.53
C VAL A 71 -8.53 17.10 -6.23
N GLU A 72 -8.96 15.95 -5.70
CA GLU A 72 -8.35 15.38 -4.49
C GLU A 72 -6.86 15.04 -4.67
N LEU A 73 -6.49 14.47 -5.81
CA LEU A 73 -5.07 14.19 -6.09
C LEU A 73 -4.22 15.47 -6.14
N GLN A 74 -4.76 16.57 -6.66
CA GLN A 74 -4.07 17.87 -6.66
C GLN A 74 -3.90 18.42 -5.26
N ARG A 75 -4.97 18.39 -4.43
CA ARG A 75 -4.93 18.83 -3.03
C ARG A 75 -3.88 18.05 -2.24
N TRP A 76 -3.95 16.72 -2.34
CA TRP A 76 -3.09 15.86 -1.55
C TRP A 76 -1.63 15.87 -2.00
N ARG A 77 -1.34 15.98 -3.31
CA ARG A 77 0.04 16.14 -3.77
C ARG A 77 0.68 17.42 -3.22
N GLU A 78 -0.09 18.52 -3.17
CA GLU A 78 0.36 19.80 -2.61
C GLU A 78 0.58 19.67 -1.10
N GLN A 79 -0.41 19.15 -0.38
CA GLN A 79 -0.34 18.98 1.09
C GLN A 79 0.80 18.04 1.52
N ARG A 80 1.08 17.00 0.73
CA ARG A 80 2.17 16.05 0.99
C ARG A 80 3.52 16.50 0.43
N GLY A 81 3.57 17.54 -0.39
CA GLY A 81 4.79 18.00 -1.04
C GLY A 81 5.40 16.98 -2.00
N LEU A 82 4.57 16.11 -2.60
CA LEU A 82 5.02 15.01 -3.45
C LEU A 82 4.76 15.31 -4.92
N PRO A 83 5.71 15.01 -5.84
CA PRO A 83 5.42 15.03 -7.27
C PRO A 83 4.40 13.95 -7.60
N LEU A 84 3.39 14.29 -8.39
CA LEU A 84 2.36 13.33 -8.83
C LEU A 84 1.84 13.72 -10.22
N ASN A 85 1.93 12.80 -11.17
CA ASN A 85 1.27 12.91 -12.46
C ASN A 85 -0.22 12.54 -12.31
N LEU A 86 -1.12 13.43 -12.74
CA LEU A 86 -2.56 13.18 -12.65
C LEU A 86 -3.06 12.15 -13.68
N ALA A 87 -2.31 12.01 -14.78
CA ALA A 87 -2.56 11.05 -15.85
C ALA A 87 -1.25 10.36 -16.25
N PRO A 88 -0.72 9.44 -15.41
CA PRO A 88 0.51 8.73 -15.72
C PRO A 88 0.38 7.92 -17.01
N ARG A 89 1.44 7.89 -17.80
CA ARG A 89 1.47 7.24 -19.12
C ARG A 89 1.08 5.75 -19.07
N PHE A 90 1.48 5.05 -18.01
CA PHE A 90 1.29 3.60 -17.83
C PHE A 90 0.16 3.25 -16.86
N PHE A 91 -0.76 4.16 -16.57
CA PHE A 91 -1.89 3.87 -15.69
C PHE A 91 -3.19 3.63 -16.48
N PRO A 92 -3.93 2.55 -16.23
CA PRO A 92 -3.60 1.42 -15.34
C PRO A 92 -2.56 0.46 -15.96
N VAL A 93 -1.76 -0.18 -15.13
CA VAL A 93 -0.70 -1.12 -15.52
C VAL A 93 -0.83 -2.41 -14.71
N ASP A 94 -0.33 -3.54 -15.23
CA ASP A 94 -0.17 -4.75 -14.44
C ASP A 94 0.91 -4.55 -13.38
N ILE A 95 0.49 -4.63 -12.13
CA ILE A 95 1.32 -4.34 -10.96
C ILE A 95 1.76 -5.62 -10.23
N ALA A 96 1.31 -6.79 -10.69
CA ALA A 96 1.44 -8.03 -9.93
C ALA A 96 2.90 -8.36 -9.58
N LEU A 97 3.84 -8.20 -10.51
CA LEU A 97 5.26 -8.45 -10.23
C LEU A 97 5.79 -7.50 -9.17
N ALA A 98 5.51 -6.21 -9.30
CA ALA A 98 6.02 -5.19 -8.38
C ALA A 98 5.44 -5.36 -6.96
N ASP A 99 4.14 -5.61 -6.82
CA ASP A 99 3.49 -5.89 -5.53
C ASP A 99 4.05 -7.19 -4.91
N ARG A 100 4.26 -8.24 -5.70
CA ARG A 100 4.81 -9.52 -5.23
C ARG A 100 6.28 -9.42 -4.81
N CYS A 101 7.07 -8.52 -5.38
CA CYS A 101 8.42 -8.23 -4.90
C CYS A 101 8.41 -7.68 -3.46
N VAL A 102 7.39 -6.90 -3.07
CA VAL A 102 7.23 -6.47 -1.67
C VAL A 102 7.03 -7.69 -0.76
N ILE A 103 6.18 -8.65 -1.15
CA ILE A 103 5.96 -9.87 -0.37
C ILE A 103 7.27 -10.66 -0.25
N ALA A 104 7.99 -10.86 -1.36
CA ALA A 104 9.25 -11.57 -1.36
C ALA A 104 10.30 -10.95 -0.42
N LEU A 105 10.38 -9.62 -0.36
CA LEU A 105 11.26 -8.90 0.57
C LEU A 105 10.84 -9.12 2.03
N VAL A 106 9.53 -9.01 2.32
CA VAL A 106 8.98 -9.23 3.67
C VAL A 106 9.26 -10.66 4.15
N GLU A 107 9.00 -11.66 3.32
CA GLU A 107 9.25 -13.07 3.63
C GLU A 107 10.75 -13.35 3.86
N ALA A 108 11.64 -12.63 3.19
CA ALA A 108 13.07 -12.65 3.42
C ALA A 108 13.52 -11.88 4.68
N GLY A 109 12.59 -11.30 5.46
CA GLY A 109 12.88 -10.49 6.65
C GLY A 109 13.51 -9.13 6.35
N GLN A 110 13.38 -8.63 5.11
CA GLN A 110 13.93 -7.36 4.68
C GLN A 110 12.87 -6.25 4.73
N ASP A 111 13.29 -5.01 4.94
CA ASP A 111 12.39 -3.86 4.93
C ASP A 111 12.14 -3.39 3.47
N PRO A 112 10.90 -3.50 2.95
CA PRO A 112 10.59 -3.12 1.59
C PRO A 112 10.35 -1.61 1.41
N ALA A 113 10.35 -0.81 2.48
CA ALA A 113 9.87 0.59 2.46
C ALA A 113 10.56 1.45 1.39
N GLY A 114 11.88 1.33 1.25
CA GLY A 114 12.64 2.07 0.24
C GLY A 114 12.27 1.66 -1.19
N TYR A 115 12.18 0.36 -1.47
CA TYR A 115 11.71 -0.14 -2.76
C TYR A 115 10.29 0.33 -3.08
N MET A 116 9.39 0.30 -2.10
CA MET A 116 8.01 0.75 -2.25
C MET A 116 7.95 2.24 -2.63
N ASP A 117 8.70 3.12 -1.93
CA ASP A 117 8.75 4.55 -2.28
C ASP A 117 9.25 4.75 -3.72
N ALA A 118 10.30 4.04 -4.11
CA ALA A 118 10.83 4.10 -5.47
C ALA A 118 9.83 3.60 -6.52
N ALA A 119 9.12 2.50 -6.26
CA ALA A 119 8.12 1.94 -7.15
C ALA A 119 6.89 2.86 -7.29
N PHE A 120 6.41 3.43 -6.18
CA PHE A 120 5.37 4.46 -6.22
C PHE A 120 5.78 5.66 -7.08
N ARG A 121 6.99 6.21 -6.87
CA ARG A 121 7.51 7.33 -7.65
C ARG A 121 7.69 6.98 -9.12
N ALA A 122 8.16 5.77 -9.41
CA ALA A 122 8.34 5.28 -10.77
C ALA A 122 7.04 5.41 -11.58
N LEU A 123 5.93 4.93 -11.05
CA LEU A 123 4.62 4.99 -11.72
C LEU A 123 4.02 6.40 -11.65
N TRP A 124 3.97 6.99 -10.44
CA TRP A 124 3.14 8.17 -10.19
C TRP A 124 3.84 9.50 -10.45
N ALA A 125 5.17 9.53 -10.54
CA ALA A 125 5.94 10.76 -10.75
C ALA A 125 6.86 10.72 -11.98
N HIS A 126 7.33 9.55 -12.40
CA HIS A 126 8.37 9.42 -13.42
C HIS A 126 7.91 8.71 -14.70
N ASP A 127 6.62 8.35 -14.81
CA ASP A 127 6.05 7.69 -15.98
C ASP A 127 6.81 6.42 -16.41
N LEU A 128 7.23 5.59 -15.43
CA LEU A 128 7.87 4.31 -15.68
C LEU A 128 6.86 3.17 -15.62
N ASP A 129 7.07 2.16 -16.47
CA ASP A 129 6.20 0.99 -16.56
C ASP A 129 6.59 -0.06 -15.51
N LEU A 130 5.75 -0.26 -14.50
CA LEU A 130 5.97 -1.29 -13.48
C LEU A 130 5.59 -2.72 -13.94
N ALA A 131 5.02 -2.88 -15.14
CA ALA A 131 4.90 -4.19 -15.77
C ALA A 131 6.20 -4.62 -16.47
N ASP A 132 7.13 -3.69 -16.72
CA ASP A 132 8.45 -4.01 -17.28
C ASP A 132 9.38 -4.59 -16.19
N PRO A 133 9.78 -5.89 -16.28
CA PRO A 133 10.67 -6.50 -15.31
C PRO A 133 12.02 -5.79 -15.17
N GLN A 134 12.49 -5.10 -16.22
CA GLN A 134 13.74 -4.36 -16.17
C GLN A 134 13.62 -3.09 -15.32
N VAL A 135 12.44 -2.45 -15.33
CA VAL A 135 12.15 -1.32 -14.42
C VAL A 135 12.16 -1.82 -12.98
N VAL A 136 11.43 -2.89 -12.68
CA VAL A 136 11.37 -3.49 -11.33
C VAL A 136 12.77 -3.90 -10.85
N ALA A 137 13.57 -4.56 -11.71
CA ALA A 137 14.93 -4.95 -11.37
C ALA A 137 15.84 -3.76 -11.04
N ARG A 138 15.76 -2.66 -11.80
CA ARG A 138 16.53 -1.44 -11.50
C ARG A 138 16.13 -0.82 -10.17
N LEU A 139 14.82 -0.80 -9.84
CA LEU A 139 14.34 -0.27 -8.57
C LEU A 139 14.83 -1.11 -7.38
N LEU A 140 14.78 -2.44 -7.49
CA LEU A 140 15.31 -3.34 -6.47
C LEU A 140 16.83 -3.16 -6.27
N GLY A 141 17.60 -3.17 -7.37
CA GLY A 141 19.06 -2.97 -7.33
C GLY A 141 19.46 -1.60 -6.78
N GLY A 142 18.70 -0.54 -7.09
CA GLY A 142 18.91 0.80 -6.54
C GLY A 142 18.73 0.90 -5.02
N HIS A 143 18.06 -0.08 -4.41
CA HIS A 143 17.88 -0.20 -2.96
C HIS A 143 18.72 -1.33 -2.33
N GLY A 144 19.71 -1.85 -3.07
CA GLY A 144 20.66 -2.80 -2.54
C GLY A 144 20.17 -4.26 -2.51
N PHE A 145 19.02 -4.56 -3.13
CA PHE A 145 18.51 -5.92 -3.21
C PHE A 145 19.06 -6.68 -4.42
N ASP A 146 19.27 -7.99 -4.29
CA ASP A 146 19.51 -8.86 -5.44
C ASP A 146 18.20 -9.00 -6.23
N ALA A 147 18.08 -8.20 -7.29
CA ALA A 147 16.87 -8.13 -8.10
C ALA A 147 16.50 -9.49 -8.72
N SER A 148 17.50 -10.29 -9.15
CA SER A 148 17.26 -11.60 -9.75
C SER A 148 16.67 -12.57 -8.73
N ALA A 149 17.26 -12.64 -7.53
CA ALA A 149 16.79 -13.48 -6.45
C ALA A 149 15.38 -13.07 -5.97
N VAL A 150 15.15 -11.76 -5.73
CA VAL A 150 13.83 -11.26 -5.28
C VAL A 150 12.75 -11.54 -6.33
N MET A 151 13.02 -11.28 -7.61
CA MET A 151 12.04 -11.50 -8.69
C MET A 151 11.76 -12.99 -8.92
N ALA A 152 12.75 -13.87 -8.76
CA ALA A 152 12.54 -15.31 -8.83
C ALA A 152 11.62 -15.80 -7.71
N VAL A 153 11.82 -15.34 -6.47
CA VAL A 153 10.91 -15.61 -5.33
C VAL A 153 9.54 -15.00 -5.57
N ALA A 154 9.46 -13.75 -6.05
CA ALA A 154 8.19 -13.09 -6.38
C ALA A 154 7.39 -13.86 -7.45
N ALA A 155 8.03 -14.59 -8.35
CA ALA A 155 7.36 -15.40 -9.36
C ALA A 155 6.80 -16.73 -8.82
N SER A 156 7.17 -17.15 -7.60
CA SER A 156 6.76 -18.43 -7.03
C SER A 156 5.25 -18.51 -6.71
N GLN A 157 4.74 -19.74 -6.60
CA GLN A 157 3.36 -20.00 -6.21
C GLN A 157 3.11 -19.59 -4.76
N GLU A 158 4.11 -19.76 -3.89
CA GLU A 158 4.05 -19.41 -2.46
C GLU A 158 3.78 -17.92 -2.28
N VAL A 159 4.51 -17.05 -2.97
CA VAL A 159 4.27 -15.59 -2.96
C VAL A 159 2.92 -15.26 -3.60
N GLY A 160 2.51 -16.00 -4.64
CA GLY A 160 1.16 -15.90 -5.21
C GLY A 160 0.08 -16.14 -4.16
N ASN A 161 0.22 -17.23 -3.39
CA ASN A 161 -0.71 -17.60 -2.33
C ASN A 161 -0.76 -16.53 -1.21
N VAL A 162 0.39 -15.95 -0.82
CA VAL A 162 0.42 -14.85 0.18
C VAL A 162 -0.31 -13.61 -0.37
N TYR A 163 -0.15 -13.30 -1.67
CA TYR A 163 -0.87 -12.18 -2.29
C TYR A 163 -2.38 -12.37 -2.26
N ASP A 164 -2.84 -13.62 -2.50
CA ASP A 164 -4.26 -13.99 -2.41
C ASP A 164 -4.75 -13.93 -0.96
N LEU A 165 -3.98 -14.44 0.01
CA LEU A 165 -4.32 -14.35 1.43
C LEU A 165 -4.41 -12.90 1.93
N ASN A 166 -3.49 -12.02 1.51
CA ASN A 166 -3.57 -10.60 1.83
C ASN A 166 -4.85 -9.96 1.26
N THR A 167 -5.24 -10.37 0.05
CA THR A 167 -6.48 -9.88 -0.59
C THR A 167 -7.70 -10.35 0.19
N GLN A 168 -7.76 -11.63 0.57
CA GLN A 168 -8.85 -12.16 1.40
C GLN A 168 -8.91 -11.49 2.79
N ALA A 169 -7.76 -11.20 3.41
CA ALA A 169 -7.70 -10.48 4.67
C ALA A 169 -8.24 -9.04 4.55
N ALA A 170 -7.94 -8.35 3.46
CA ALA A 170 -8.48 -7.01 3.20
C ALA A 170 -10.00 -7.04 2.97
N ILE A 171 -10.51 -8.07 2.28
CA ILE A 171 -11.95 -8.30 2.07
C ILE A 171 -12.64 -8.58 3.42
N ALA A 172 -12.06 -9.47 4.24
CA ALA A 172 -12.61 -9.83 5.55
C ALA A 172 -12.58 -8.68 6.56
N ALA A 173 -11.69 -7.70 6.36
CA ALA A 173 -11.66 -6.46 7.14
C ALA A 173 -12.61 -5.38 6.61
N ASP A 174 -13.48 -5.71 5.65
CA ASP A 174 -14.47 -4.82 5.02
C ASP A 174 -13.86 -3.52 4.46
N LEU A 175 -12.60 -3.57 3.99
CA LEU A 175 -11.96 -2.39 3.45
C LEU A 175 -12.60 -1.96 2.11
N PRO A 176 -13.14 -0.72 1.99
CA PRO A 176 -13.78 -0.27 0.76
C PRO A 176 -12.79 0.02 -0.39
N GLY A 177 -11.49 0.04 -0.08
CA GLY A 177 -10.42 0.37 -1.03
C GLY A 177 -9.07 0.56 -0.37
N LEU A 178 -8.09 1.06 -1.14
CA LEU A 178 -6.71 1.20 -0.71
C LEU A 178 -6.20 2.66 -0.75
N PRO A 179 -5.27 3.06 0.14
CA PRO A 179 -4.73 2.25 1.23
C PRO A 179 -5.76 1.97 2.32
N GLY A 180 -5.61 0.83 2.98
CA GLY A 180 -6.32 0.49 4.20
C GLY A 180 -5.35 0.13 5.31
N TYR A 181 -5.68 0.46 6.53
CA TYR A 181 -4.91 0.13 7.72
C TYR A 181 -5.83 -0.58 8.72
N VAL A 182 -5.33 -1.62 9.38
CA VAL A 182 -6.10 -2.27 10.44
C VAL A 182 -5.24 -2.33 11.70
N PHE A 183 -5.77 -1.79 12.79
CA PHE A 183 -5.13 -1.80 14.09
C PHE A 183 -6.08 -2.35 15.16
N HIS A 184 -5.72 -3.46 15.78
CA HIS A 184 -6.56 -4.19 16.73
C HIS A 184 -7.98 -4.50 16.22
N GLY A 185 -8.11 -4.77 14.91
CA GLY A 185 -9.39 -5.05 14.26
C GLY A 185 -10.17 -3.81 13.81
N GLU A 186 -9.74 -2.59 14.18
CA GLU A 186 -10.34 -1.34 13.68
C GLU A 186 -9.79 -0.98 12.31
N PRO A 187 -10.66 -0.83 11.28
CA PRO A 187 -10.24 -0.43 9.95
C PRO A 187 -10.15 1.09 9.80
N PHE A 188 -9.11 1.56 9.10
CA PHE A 188 -8.92 2.94 8.69
C PHE A 188 -8.72 2.96 7.17
N TRP A 189 -9.67 3.48 6.42
CA TRP A 189 -9.59 3.53 4.97
C TRP A 189 -9.20 4.91 4.44
N GLY A 190 -8.14 4.95 3.66
CA GLY A 190 -7.66 6.16 2.99
C GLY A 190 -6.45 6.80 3.68
N GLN A 191 -5.60 7.43 2.89
CA GLN A 191 -4.41 8.12 3.38
C GLN A 191 -4.76 9.36 4.24
N ASP A 192 -5.98 9.83 4.17
CA ASP A 192 -6.55 10.92 4.98
C ASP A 192 -7.02 10.45 6.37
N ARG A 193 -6.93 9.16 6.68
CA ARG A 193 -7.21 8.58 8.00
C ARG A 193 -5.95 8.28 8.82
N ILE A 194 -4.76 8.61 8.32
CA ILE A 194 -3.49 8.39 9.02
C ILE A 194 -3.46 9.11 10.37
N ASP A 195 -4.05 10.30 10.47
CA ASP A 195 -4.12 11.02 11.76
C ASP A 195 -5.06 10.34 12.76
N ALA A 196 -6.16 9.73 12.29
CA ALA A 196 -7.04 8.93 13.14
C ALA A 196 -6.35 7.64 13.62
N LEU A 197 -5.60 6.97 12.73
CA LEU A 197 -4.77 5.82 13.09
C LEU A 197 -3.71 6.22 14.13
N ARG A 198 -3.03 7.37 13.92
CA ARG A 198 -2.07 7.91 14.90
C ARG A 198 -2.70 8.10 16.27
N ALA A 199 -3.88 8.72 16.31
CA ALA A 199 -4.61 8.92 17.57
C ALA A 199 -4.96 7.58 18.25
N ALA A 200 -5.38 6.56 17.50
CA ALA A 200 -5.66 5.24 18.03
C ALA A 200 -4.40 4.57 18.61
N LEU A 201 -3.27 4.65 17.91
CA LEU A 201 -1.99 4.09 18.35
C LEU A 201 -1.48 4.71 19.66
N ILE A 202 -1.65 6.02 19.83
CA ILE A 202 -1.09 6.76 20.99
C ILE A 202 -2.03 6.72 22.18
N SER A 203 -3.36 6.74 21.98
CA SER A 203 -4.33 6.84 23.08
C SER A 203 -4.50 5.56 23.88
N GLY A 204 -4.15 4.40 23.31
CA GLY A 204 -4.41 3.09 23.93
C GLY A 204 -5.91 2.78 24.16
N ARG A 205 -6.82 3.52 23.49
CA ARG A 205 -8.26 3.27 23.56
C ARG A 205 -8.63 1.91 22.96
N ALA A 206 -9.78 1.40 23.34
CA ALA A 206 -10.37 0.25 22.67
C ALA A 206 -10.67 0.56 21.18
N PRO A 207 -10.56 -0.44 20.29
CA PRO A 207 -10.89 -0.27 18.87
C PRO A 207 -12.39 0.01 18.68
N TYR A 208 -12.71 0.79 17.66
CA TYR A 208 -14.08 0.91 17.16
C TYR A 208 -14.33 -0.22 16.16
N VAL A 209 -15.28 -1.06 16.44
CA VAL A 209 -15.71 -2.16 15.58
C VAL A 209 -17.21 -2.08 15.39
N PRO A 210 -17.76 -2.49 14.24
CA PRO A 210 -19.20 -2.58 14.07
C PRO A 210 -19.77 -3.61 15.06
N ASP A 211 -20.98 -3.32 15.56
CA ASP A 211 -21.73 -4.20 16.47
C ASP A 211 -22.16 -5.51 15.78
#